data_48122474ca80c70383a590d0dd8f6ab6
#
_entry.id   48122474ca80c70383a590d0dd8f6ab6
#
_cell.length_a   1.000
_cell.length_b   1.000
_cell.length_c   1.000
_cell.angle_alpha   90.00
_cell.angle_beta   90.00
_cell.angle_gamma   90.00
#
_symmetry.space_group_name_H-M   'P 1'
#
loop_
_entity.id
_entity.type
_entity.pdbx_description
1 polymer ?
#
loop_
_entity_poly.entity_id
_entity_poly.type
_entity_poly.pdbx_seq_one_letter_code
_entity_poly.pdbx_strand_id
1 'polypeptide(L)'
;MVKLEIGEIVSFINEVGDKFTGELSEVFSDFYDDVKLEDGVVTYWSKKTKKYVPVKEKNKESIFFEIKTALGVEFATESELF
;
A
#
# COMPACT_ATOMS: atom_id res chain seq x y z
N MET A 1 4.76 3.66 -16.05
CA MET A 1 4.07 3.13 -14.87
C MET A 1 4.99 3.22 -13.65
N VAL A 2 4.53 3.86 -12.60
CA VAL A 2 5.32 4.00 -11.38
C VAL A 2 5.25 2.70 -10.59
N LYS A 3 6.42 2.16 -10.27
CA LYS A 3 6.53 0.95 -9.49
C LYS A 3 6.58 1.33 -8.02
N LEU A 4 5.62 0.83 -7.22
CA LEU A 4 5.60 1.11 -5.79
C LEU A 4 6.64 0.25 -5.07
N GLU A 5 7.48 0.90 -4.28
CA GLU A 5 8.50 0.22 -3.47
C GLU A 5 8.62 0.89 -2.11
N ILE A 6 8.93 0.10 -1.09
CA ILE A 6 9.17 0.62 0.24
C ILE A 6 10.38 1.57 0.18
N GLY A 7 10.23 2.76 0.76
CA GLY A 7 11.25 3.80 0.73
C GLY A 7 11.05 4.85 -0.36
N GLU A 8 10.09 4.62 -1.26
CA GLU A 8 9.81 5.56 -2.34
C GLU A 8 8.99 6.74 -1.87
N ILE A 9 9.20 7.89 -2.50
CA ILE A 9 8.42 9.10 -2.22
C ILE A 9 7.15 9.02 -3.07
N VAL A 10 6.00 9.10 -2.42
CA VAL A 10 4.69 9.02 -3.07
C VAL A 10 3.84 10.22 -2.70
N SER A 11 2.82 10.49 -3.50
CA SER A 11 1.84 11.54 -3.23
C SER A 11 0.45 10.94 -3.20
N PHE A 12 -0.43 11.51 -2.38
CA PHE A 12 -1.83 11.07 -2.32
C PHE A 12 -2.73 12.24 -1.94
N ILE A 13 -4.02 12.09 -2.21
CA ILE A 13 -5.05 13.05 -1.84
C ILE A 13 -5.95 12.38 -0.82
N ASN A 14 -6.18 13.07 0.33
CA ASN A 14 -7.06 12.56 1.36
C ASN A 14 -8.54 12.84 1.03
N GLU A 15 -9.44 12.43 1.94
CA GLU A 15 -10.89 12.56 1.74
C GLU A 15 -11.38 14.00 1.59
N VAL A 16 -10.69 14.95 2.18
CA VAL A 16 -11.06 16.37 2.10
C VAL A 16 -10.38 17.10 0.93
N GLY A 17 -9.60 16.38 0.13
CA GLY A 17 -8.97 16.94 -1.06
C GLY A 17 -7.59 17.53 -0.85
N ASP A 18 -7.00 17.35 0.33
CA ASP A 18 -5.64 17.83 0.61
C ASP A 18 -4.61 16.85 0.03
N LYS A 19 -3.60 17.41 -0.62
CA LYS A 19 -2.52 16.63 -1.19
C LYS A 19 -1.36 16.48 -0.20
N PHE A 20 -0.89 15.27 -0.01
CA PHE A 20 0.25 14.96 0.84
C PHE A 20 1.33 14.25 0.04
N THR A 21 2.57 14.44 0.47
CA THR A 21 3.73 13.77 -0.09
C THR A 21 4.56 13.21 1.05
N GLY A 22 5.03 11.98 0.92
CA GLY A 22 5.82 11.35 1.96
C GLY A 22 6.49 10.08 1.48
N GLU A 23 7.18 9.42 2.41
CA GLU A 23 7.88 8.17 2.13
C GLU A 23 7.00 6.98 2.43
N LEU A 24 6.89 6.07 1.46
CA LEU A 24 6.18 4.80 1.63
C LEU A 24 6.99 3.91 2.56
N SER A 25 6.47 3.65 3.77
CA SER A 25 7.20 2.92 4.80
C SER A 25 6.78 1.47 4.97
N GLU A 26 5.48 1.20 4.89
CA GLU A 26 4.96 -0.15 5.07
C GLU A 26 3.68 -0.38 4.29
N VAL A 27 3.35 -1.65 4.08
CA VAL A 27 2.06 -2.07 3.55
C VAL A 27 1.43 -3.04 4.54
N PHE A 28 0.12 -2.94 4.75
CA PHE A 28 -0.61 -3.85 5.61
C PHE A 28 -2.06 -3.99 5.16
N SER A 29 -2.76 -4.94 5.76
CA SER A 29 -4.15 -5.23 5.40
C SER A 29 -4.95 -5.57 6.64
N ASP A 30 -6.23 -5.21 6.65
CA ASP A 30 -7.17 -5.64 7.66
C ASP A 30 -7.87 -6.95 7.27
N PHE A 31 -7.63 -7.44 6.08
CA PHE A 31 -8.21 -8.68 5.55
C PHE A 31 -7.21 -9.83 5.51
N TYR A 32 -5.99 -9.57 5.06
CA TYR A 32 -4.93 -10.59 4.98
C TYR A 32 -3.97 -10.46 6.16
N ASP A 33 -3.53 -11.60 6.69
CA ASP A 33 -2.63 -11.63 7.86
C ASP A 33 -1.19 -11.22 7.56
N ASP A 34 -0.73 -11.49 6.35
CA ASP A 34 0.66 -11.26 5.97
C ASP A 34 0.72 -10.76 4.53
N VAL A 35 1.02 -9.47 4.40
CA VAL A 35 1.12 -8.84 3.08
C VAL A 35 2.48 -8.19 2.93
N LYS A 36 2.97 -8.13 1.70
CA LYS A 36 4.19 -7.39 1.40
C LYS A 36 4.17 -6.86 -0.02
N LEU A 37 4.97 -5.85 -0.25
CA LEU A 37 5.11 -5.21 -1.54
C LEU A 37 6.39 -5.71 -2.21
N GLU A 38 6.26 -6.37 -3.35
CA GLU A 38 7.38 -6.88 -4.14
C GLU A 38 7.24 -6.44 -5.59
N ASP A 39 8.26 -5.80 -6.11
CA ASP A 39 8.30 -5.34 -7.51
C ASP A 39 7.05 -4.56 -7.94
N GLY A 40 6.55 -3.72 -7.04
CA GLY A 40 5.38 -2.92 -7.31
C GLY A 40 4.05 -3.64 -7.18
N VAL A 41 4.06 -4.88 -6.74
CA VAL A 41 2.87 -5.71 -6.58
C VAL A 41 2.67 -6.06 -5.12
N VAL A 42 1.45 -5.85 -4.61
CA VAL A 42 1.09 -6.28 -3.25
C VAL A 42 0.73 -7.75 -3.30
N THR A 43 1.40 -8.53 -2.46
CA THR A 43 1.18 -9.97 -2.34
C THR A 43 0.79 -10.33 -0.92
N TYR A 44 0.13 -11.47 -0.75
CA TYR A 44 -0.21 -11.99 0.56
C TYR A 44 0.21 -13.45 0.66
N TRP A 45 0.45 -13.90 1.89
CA TRP A 45 0.79 -15.31 2.13
C TRP A 45 -0.45 -16.18 1.98
N SER A 46 -0.42 -17.10 1.04
CA SER A 46 -1.50 -18.06 0.84
C SER A 46 -1.19 -19.36 1.58
N LYS A 47 -2.00 -19.67 2.59
CA LYS A 47 -1.85 -20.93 3.35
C LYS A 47 -2.15 -22.15 2.48
N LYS A 48 -2.99 -21.96 1.46
CA LYS A 48 -3.37 -23.02 0.55
C LYS A 48 -2.24 -23.43 -0.38
N THR A 49 -1.54 -22.45 -0.95
CA THR A 49 -0.43 -22.70 -1.89
C THR A 49 0.94 -22.63 -1.23
N LYS A 50 0.99 -22.17 0.02
CA LYS A 50 2.24 -21.98 0.79
C LYS A 50 3.26 -21.11 0.08
N LYS A 51 2.78 -20.01 -0.48
CA LYS A 51 3.62 -19.00 -1.12
C LYS A 51 2.90 -17.66 -1.16
N TYR A 52 3.63 -16.58 -1.48
CA TYR A 52 3.04 -15.28 -1.67
C TYR A 52 2.40 -15.20 -3.05
N VAL A 53 1.16 -14.71 -3.09
CA VAL A 53 0.43 -14.55 -4.35
C VAL A 53 -0.13 -13.13 -4.44
N PRO A 54 -0.31 -12.60 -5.65
CA PRO A 54 -0.85 -11.25 -5.82
C PRO A 54 -2.25 -11.10 -5.23
N VAL A 55 -2.50 -9.95 -4.60
CA VAL A 55 -3.82 -9.62 -4.08
C VAL A 55 -4.78 -9.39 -5.24
N LYS A 56 -5.99 -9.96 -5.16
CA LYS A 56 -7.01 -9.79 -6.17
C LYS A 56 -7.50 -8.35 -6.21
N GLU A 57 -7.82 -7.86 -7.41
CA GLU A 57 -8.29 -6.49 -7.63
C GLU A 57 -9.43 -6.10 -6.70
N LYS A 58 -10.41 -6.99 -6.52
CA LYS A 58 -11.57 -6.75 -5.67
C LYS A 58 -11.22 -6.56 -4.19
N ASN A 59 -10.04 -6.99 -3.76
CA ASN A 59 -9.60 -6.90 -2.36
C ASN A 59 -8.55 -5.81 -2.13
N LYS A 60 -8.20 -5.03 -3.15
CA LYS A 60 -7.19 -3.98 -3.02
C LYS A 60 -7.60 -2.87 -2.06
N GLU A 61 -8.89 -2.65 -1.86
CA GLU A 61 -9.39 -1.65 -0.91
C GLU A 61 -9.08 -2.03 0.55
N SER A 62 -8.76 -3.29 0.81
CA SER A 62 -8.36 -3.73 2.15
C SER A 62 -6.87 -3.57 2.40
N ILE A 63 -6.12 -3.10 1.41
CA ILE A 63 -4.67 -2.90 1.49
C ILE A 63 -4.38 -1.43 1.75
N PHE A 64 -3.61 -1.17 2.81
CA PHE A 64 -3.25 0.19 3.21
C PHE A 64 -1.74 0.38 3.16
N PHE A 65 -1.34 1.53 2.66
CA PHE A 65 0.06 1.93 2.65
C PHE A 65 0.30 2.96 3.74
N GLU A 66 1.29 2.72 4.57
CA GLU A 66 1.72 3.68 5.58
C GLU A 66 2.70 4.65 4.94
N ILE A 67 2.42 5.93 5.05
CA ILE A 67 3.22 6.99 4.43
C ILE A 67 3.68 7.96 5.51
N LYS A 68 4.98 8.15 5.62
CA LYS A 68 5.56 9.07 6.58
C LYS A 68 5.70 10.43 5.93
N THR A 69 4.92 11.39 6.41
CA THR A 69 4.94 12.78 5.92
C THR A 69 5.63 13.69 6.94
N ALA A 70 5.86 14.94 6.56
CA ALA A 70 6.41 15.94 7.47
C ALA A 70 5.48 16.24 8.66
N LEU A 71 4.19 15.96 8.52
CA LEU A 71 3.20 16.21 9.57
C LEU A 71 2.85 14.97 10.39
N GLY A 72 3.46 13.83 10.07
CA GLY A 72 3.20 12.57 10.76
C GLY A 72 2.93 11.43 9.79
N VAL A 73 2.30 10.37 10.29
CA VAL A 73 2.01 9.17 9.52
C VAL A 73 0.59 9.25 8.97
N GLU A 74 0.45 8.95 7.68
CA GLU A 74 -0.84 8.88 7.00
C GLU A 74 -1.01 7.52 6.32
N PHE A 75 -2.25 7.14 6.04
CA PHE A 75 -2.57 5.87 5.40
C PHE A 75 -3.37 6.12 4.13
N ALA A 76 -3.05 5.37 3.09
CA ALA A 76 -3.74 5.50 1.81
C ALA A 76 -3.87 4.14 1.14
N THR A 77 -4.90 3.99 0.31
CA THR A 77 -5.03 2.82 -0.56
C THR A 77 -4.31 3.09 -1.87
N GLU A 78 -4.09 2.03 -2.66
CA GLU A 78 -3.39 2.16 -3.94
C GLU A 78 -4.07 3.17 -4.88
N SER A 79 -5.41 3.20 -4.90
CA SER A 79 -6.16 4.10 -5.77
C SER A 79 -6.00 5.58 -5.41
N GLU A 80 -5.59 5.88 -4.18
CA GLU A 80 -5.38 7.25 -3.71
C GLU A 80 -3.97 7.77 -3.99
N LEU A 81 -3.05 6.89 -4.40
CA LEU A 81 -1.66 7.25 -4.68
C LEU A 81 -1.48 7.76 -6.11
N PHE A 82 -0.51 8.62 -6.28
CA PHE A 82 -0.11 9.11 -7.59
C PHE A 82 1.24 8.54 -8.01
#